data_bbbdd0c38d840f4cb3c0d3fb4a44d1d3
#
_entry.id   bbbdd0c38d840f4cb3c0d3fb4a44d1d3
#
_cell.length_a   1.000
_cell.length_b   1.000
_cell.length_c   1.000
_cell.angle_alpha   90.00
_cell.angle_beta   90.00
_cell.angle_gamma   90.00
#
_symmetry.space_group_name_H-M   'P 1'
#
loop_
_entity.id
_entity.type
_entity.pdbx_description
1 polymer ?
#
loop_
_entity_poly.entity_id
_entity_poly.type
_entity_poly.pdbx_seq_one_letter_code
_entity_poly.pdbx_strand_id
1 'polypeptide(L)'
;MLDITLLGTGGTQPLPERALAAACITVGGSNLLLDCGEGTQTAARRAGVSIFRMDAILLTHYHGDHIFGLPGIWQTMAAQGRTAPLVMAGPPGLTDVVRTFYAVAGPLPFELR
;
A
#
# COMPACT_ATOMS: atom_id res chain seq x y z
N MET A 1 18.17 0.84 12.43
CA MET A 1 18.46 1.71 11.28
C MET A 1 17.15 2.06 10.58
N LEU A 2 17.02 3.28 10.09
CA LEU A 2 15.84 3.75 9.36
C LEU A 2 16.20 3.91 7.88
N ASP A 3 15.50 3.20 7.02
CA ASP A 3 15.63 3.33 5.57
C ASP A 3 14.31 3.81 4.97
N ILE A 4 14.39 4.76 4.06
CA ILE A 4 13.23 5.29 3.34
C ILE A 4 13.48 5.15 1.84
N THR A 5 12.54 4.50 1.14
CA THR A 5 12.56 4.36 -0.31
C THR A 5 11.33 5.03 -0.90
N LEU A 6 11.52 6.06 -1.71
CA LEU A 6 10.42 6.69 -2.42
C LEU A 6 10.02 5.83 -3.61
N LEU A 7 8.79 5.35 -3.61
CA LEU A 7 8.24 4.52 -4.67
C LEU A 7 7.49 5.35 -5.71
N GLY A 8 6.84 6.42 -5.28
CA GLY A 8 6.11 7.30 -6.16
C GLY A 8 6.04 8.72 -5.61
N THR A 9 6.20 9.70 -6.49
CA THR A 9 6.18 11.13 -6.13
C THR A 9 5.23 11.93 -7.01
N GLY A 10 4.48 11.25 -7.91
CA GLY A 10 3.52 11.91 -8.78
C GLY A 10 2.26 12.33 -8.05
N GLY A 11 1.54 13.27 -8.63
CA GLY A 11 0.24 13.72 -8.15
C GLY A 11 -0.80 13.60 -9.26
N THR A 12 -2.03 13.35 -8.89
CA THR A 12 -3.23 13.31 -9.74
C THR A 12 -3.24 12.16 -10.74
N GLN A 13 -2.25 12.04 -11.62
CA GLN A 13 -2.21 10.96 -12.61
C GLN A 13 -0.84 10.30 -12.64
N PRO A 14 -0.80 8.96 -12.82
CA PRO A 14 0.46 8.26 -12.96
C PRO A 14 1.07 8.52 -14.32
N LEU A 15 2.40 8.56 -14.37
CA LEU A 15 3.18 8.65 -15.60
C LEU A 15 3.98 7.37 -15.77
N PRO A 16 4.41 7.02 -17.01
CA PRO A 16 5.16 5.78 -17.23
C PRO A 16 6.39 5.62 -16.32
N GLU A 17 7.03 6.73 -15.98
CA GLU A 17 8.26 6.75 -15.19
C GLU A 17 8.06 7.24 -13.75
N ARG A 18 6.81 7.57 -13.37
CA ARG A 18 6.51 8.17 -12.09
C ARG A 18 5.17 7.67 -11.55
N ALA A 19 5.23 6.79 -10.57
CA ALA A 19 4.05 6.34 -9.85
C ALA A 19 3.50 7.45 -8.95
N LEU A 20 2.25 7.29 -8.52
CA LEU A 20 1.63 8.20 -7.56
C LEU A 20 2.17 7.95 -6.14
N ALA A 21 1.79 8.80 -5.19
CA ALA A 21 2.42 8.90 -3.87
C ALA A 21 2.53 7.55 -3.15
N ALA A 22 3.73 7.16 -2.80
CA ALA A 22 4.02 6.03 -1.93
C ALA A 22 5.49 6.06 -1.49
N ALA A 23 5.74 5.63 -0.25
CA ALA A 23 7.09 5.46 0.26
C ALA A 23 7.14 4.21 1.14
N CYS A 24 8.25 3.48 1.05
CA CYS A 24 8.51 2.35 1.93
C CYS A 24 9.45 2.77 3.04
N ILE A 25 9.08 2.48 4.27
CA ILE A 25 9.90 2.79 5.45
C ILE A 25 10.25 1.48 6.13
N THR A 26 11.54 1.23 6.29
CA THR A 26 12.03 0.07 7.04
C THR A 26 12.68 0.57 8.32
N VAL A 27 12.20 0.11 9.46
CA VAL A 27 12.71 0.49 10.76
C VAL A 27 12.63 -0.68 11.72
N GLY A 28 13.76 -1.04 12.35
CA GLY A 28 13.79 -2.09 13.36
C GLY A 28 13.26 -3.43 12.88
N GLY A 29 13.45 -3.78 11.61
CA GLY A 29 12.94 -5.03 11.04
C GLY A 29 11.48 -4.96 10.58
N SER A 30 10.79 -3.86 10.81
CA SER A 30 9.42 -3.64 10.34
C SER A 30 9.42 -2.88 9.02
N ASN A 31 8.48 -3.24 8.13
CA ASN A 31 8.30 -2.62 6.83
C ASN A 31 6.94 -1.93 6.78
N LEU A 32 6.97 -0.63 6.53
CA LEU A 32 5.78 0.20 6.50
C LEU A 32 5.64 0.81 5.10
N LEU A 33 4.42 0.84 4.59
CA LEU A 33 4.11 1.56 3.36
C LEU A 33 3.36 2.83 3.73
N LEU A 34 3.88 3.98 3.33
CA LEU A 34 3.24 5.27 3.55
C LEU A 34 2.57 5.69 2.25
N ASP A 35 1.25 5.75 2.27
CA ASP A 35 0.38 5.94 1.12
C ASP A 35 0.51 4.81 0.09
N CYS A 36 -0.45 4.69 -0.80
CA CYS A 36 -0.50 3.61 -1.77
C CYS A 36 -1.25 4.09 -3.03
N GLY A 37 -0.61 4.98 -3.78
CA GLY A 37 -1.15 5.47 -5.02
C GLY A 37 -1.13 4.41 -6.11
N GLU A 38 -1.77 4.71 -7.22
CA GLU A 38 -1.76 3.83 -8.37
C GLU A 38 -0.33 3.65 -8.90
N GLY A 39 0.04 2.41 -9.18
CA GLY A 39 1.40 2.09 -9.65
C GLY A 39 2.39 1.72 -8.54
N THR A 40 1.98 1.79 -7.27
CA THR A 40 2.85 1.50 -6.13
C THR A 40 3.48 0.11 -6.21
N GLN A 41 2.71 -0.93 -6.51
CA GLN A 41 3.28 -2.29 -6.53
C GLN A 41 4.28 -2.49 -7.67
N THR A 42 4.07 -1.86 -8.82
CA THR A 42 5.04 -1.91 -9.91
C THR A 42 6.32 -1.18 -9.54
N ALA A 43 6.20 0.00 -8.92
CA ALA A 43 7.34 0.77 -8.44
C ALA A 43 8.12 0.00 -7.36
N ALA A 44 7.43 -0.66 -6.45
CA ALA A 44 8.05 -1.48 -5.42
C ALA A 44 8.87 -2.62 -6.04
N ARG A 45 8.31 -3.29 -7.04
CA ARG A 45 9.01 -4.37 -7.74
C ARG A 45 10.27 -3.86 -8.42
N ARG A 46 10.22 -2.71 -9.08
CA ARG A 46 11.40 -2.09 -9.71
C ARG A 46 12.47 -1.72 -8.68
N ALA A 47 12.06 -1.29 -7.50
CA ALA A 47 12.98 -0.89 -6.44
C ALA A 47 13.50 -2.07 -5.61
N GLY A 48 13.04 -3.30 -5.88
CA GLY A 48 13.42 -4.47 -5.08
C GLY A 48 12.78 -4.53 -3.71
N VAL A 49 11.68 -3.79 -3.50
CA VAL A 49 10.94 -3.78 -2.24
C VAL A 49 9.84 -4.82 -2.27
N SER A 50 9.80 -5.69 -1.27
CA SER A 50 8.80 -6.74 -1.17
C SER A 50 7.51 -6.23 -0.54
N ILE A 51 6.44 -6.15 -1.33
CA ILE A 51 5.12 -5.80 -0.79
C ILE A 51 4.54 -6.90 0.09
N PHE A 52 4.93 -8.15 -0.14
CA PHE A 52 4.50 -9.29 0.67
C PHE A 52 4.90 -9.12 2.15
N ARG A 53 6.03 -8.44 2.39
CA ARG A 53 6.59 -8.26 3.75
C ARG A 53 6.15 -6.98 4.44
N MET A 54 5.22 -6.23 3.87
CA MET A 54 4.70 -5.04 4.53
C MET A 54 3.92 -5.43 5.79
N ASP A 55 4.26 -4.80 6.90
CA ASP A 55 3.57 -5.01 8.18
C ASP A 55 2.37 -4.09 8.32
N ALA A 56 2.47 -2.90 7.76
CA ALA A 56 1.41 -1.90 7.84
C ALA A 56 1.39 -1.00 6.63
N ILE A 57 0.21 -0.47 6.31
CA ILE A 57 0.02 0.61 5.34
C ILE A 57 -0.57 1.79 6.09
N LEU A 58 0.11 2.93 6.02
CA LEU A 58 -0.28 4.16 6.69
C LEU A 58 -0.74 5.16 5.64
N LEU A 59 -1.95 5.68 5.77
CA LEU A 59 -2.52 6.62 4.79
C LEU A 59 -2.54 8.02 5.40
N THR A 60 -2.03 9.00 4.65
CA THR A 60 -2.03 10.39 5.11
C THR A 60 -3.40 11.05 4.92
N HIS A 61 -4.08 10.73 3.83
CA HIS A 61 -5.44 11.18 3.53
C HIS A 61 -6.03 10.30 2.43
N TYR A 62 -7.27 10.59 1.99
CA TYR A 62 -8.02 9.67 1.13
C TYR A 62 -8.30 10.19 -0.27
N HIS A 63 -7.48 11.12 -0.77
CA HIS A 63 -7.50 11.45 -2.20
C HIS A 63 -7.04 10.24 -3.01
N GLY A 64 -7.62 10.08 -4.20
CA GLY A 64 -7.38 8.90 -5.02
C GLY A 64 -5.91 8.65 -5.35
N ASP A 65 -5.13 9.70 -5.57
CA ASP A 65 -3.71 9.60 -5.87
C ASP A 65 -2.89 9.00 -4.70
N HIS A 66 -3.48 8.87 -3.52
CA HIS A 66 -2.84 8.27 -2.35
C HIS A 66 -3.38 6.89 -1.96
N ILE A 67 -4.49 6.44 -2.56
CA ILE A 67 -5.17 5.22 -2.11
C ILE A 67 -5.54 4.23 -3.22
N PHE A 68 -5.53 4.63 -4.48
CA PHE A 68 -6.07 3.75 -5.54
C PHE A 68 -5.23 2.52 -5.84
N GLY A 69 -4.04 2.42 -5.28
CA GLY A 69 -3.25 1.19 -5.36
C GLY A 69 -3.64 0.13 -4.33
N LEU A 70 -4.49 0.45 -3.34
CA LEU A 70 -4.81 -0.46 -2.24
C LEU A 70 -5.45 -1.77 -2.67
N PRO A 71 -6.57 -1.78 -3.41
CA PRO A 71 -7.21 -3.06 -3.74
C PRO A 71 -6.30 -3.96 -4.58
N GLY A 72 -5.53 -3.39 -5.48
CA GLY A 72 -4.58 -4.16 -6.28
C GLY A 72 -3.46 -4.77 -5.45
N ILE A 73 -2.88 -4.00 -4.51
CA ILE A 73 -1.80 -4.50 -3.67
C ILE A 73 -2.29 -5.59 -2.71
N TRP A 74 -3.50 -5.48 -2.18
CA TRP A 74 -4.11 -6.52 -1.36
C TRP A 74 -4.27 -7.83 -2.13
N GLN A 75 -4.74 -7.74 -3.37
CA GLN A 75 -4.92 -8.94 -4.21
C GLN A 75 -3.57 -9.58 -4.56
N THR A 76 -2.55 -8.78 -4.82
CA THR A 76 -1.21 -9.31 -5.07
C THR A 76 -0.64 -10.00 -3.84
N MET A 77 -0.81 -9.42 -2.66
CA MET A 77 -0.42 -10.06 -1.40
C MET A 77 -1.12 -11.40 -1.21
N ALA A 78 -2.42 -11.46 -1.49
CA ALA A 78 -3.20 -12.69 -1.42
C ALA A 78 -2.68 -13.74 -2.41
N ALA A 79 -2.41 -13.33 -3.64
CA ALA A 79 -1.89 -14.22 -4.68
C ALA A 79 -0.50 -14.77 -4.33
N GLN A 80 0.28 -14.02 -3.56
CA GLN A 80 1.59 -14.44 -3.08
C GLN A 80 1.52 -15.32 -1.83
N GLY A 81 0.32 -15.61 -1.33
CA GLY A 81 0.11 -16.51 -0.21
C GLY A 81 0.15 -15.88 1.17
N ARG A 82 -0.04 -14.57 1.26
CA ARG A 82 -0.06 -13.90 2.56
C ARG A 82 -1.26 -14.35 3.39
N THR A 83 -1.00 -14.71 4.65
CA THR A 83 -2.03 -15.02 5.64
C THR A 83 -1.88 -14.18 6.91
N ALA A 84 -0.73 -13.56 7.11
CA ALA A 84 -0.49 -12.69 8.27
C ALA A 84 -1.34 -11.43 8.18
N PRO A 85 -1.85 -10.91 9.30
CA PRO A 85 -2.61 -9.68 9.31
C PRO A 85 -1.83 -8.51 8.73
N LEU A 86 -2.53 -7.59 8.08
CA LEU A 86 -1.97 -6.34 7.59
C LEU A 86 -2.61 -5.20 8.37
N VAL A 87 -1.78 -4.40 9.02
CA VAL A 87 -2.27 -3.24 9.77
C VAL A 87 -2.55 -2.10 8.80
N MET A 88 -3.72 -1.51 8.92
CA MET A 88 -4.10 -0.30 8.19
C MET A 88 -4.25 0.84 9.19
N ALA A 89 -3.65 1.98 8.92
CA ALA A 89 -3.76 3.15 9.77
C ALA A 89 -3.95 4.40 8.94
N GLY A 90 -4.71 5.34 9.47
CA GLY A 90 -4.98 6.59 8.80
C GLY A 90 -5.93 7.47 9.62
N PRO A 91 -6.22 8.69 9.13
CA PRO A 91 -7.15 9.59 9.81
C PRO A 91 -8.58 9.05 9.80
N PRO A 92 -9.52 9.73 10.48
CA PRO A 92 -10.94 9.34 10.46
C PRO A 92 -11.47 9.14 9.04
N GLY A 93 -12.32 8.13 8.85
CA GLY A 93 -12.82 7.73 7.53
C GLY A 93 -12.15 6.49 6.96
N LEU A 94 -11.10 5.98 7.59
CA LEU A 94 -10.36 4.82 7.12
C LEU A 94 -11.25 3.59 6.96
N THR A 95 -12.14 3.33 7.91
CA THR A 95 -13.02 2.16 7.86
C THR A 95 -13.90 2.16 6.62
N ASP A 96 -14.43 3.32 6.23
CA ASP A 96 -15.28 3.44 5.06
C ASP A 96 -14.49 3.20 3.78
N VAL A 97 -13.27 3.72 3.69
CA VAL A 97 -12.38 3.51 2.55
C VAL A 97 -12.04 2.02 2.42
N VAL A 98 -11.62 1.39 3.52
CA VAL A 98 -11.26 -0.02 3.52
C VAL A 98 -12.46 -0.89 3.14
N ARG A 99 -13.64 -0.63 3.69
CA ARG A 99 -14.87 -1.36 3.33
C ARG A 99 -15.20 -1.24 1.86
N THR A 100 -15.11 -0.04 1.32
CA THR A 100 -15.42 0.22 -0.08
C THR A 100 -14.53 -0.61 -0.99
N PHE A 101 -13.23 -0.60 -0.74
CA PHE A 101 -12.29 -1.38 -1.55
C PHE A 101 -12.40 -2.88 -1.28
N TYR A 102 -12.67 -3.29 -0.05
CA TYR A 102 -12.82 -4.71 0.27
C TYR A 102 -14.03 -5.33 -0.40
N ALA A 103 -15.10 -4.56 -0.61
CA ALA A 103 -16.28 -5.04 -1.32
C ALA A 103 -15.94 -5.56 -2.72
N VAL A 104 -14.89 -5.03 -3.33
CA VAL A 104 -14.44 -5.43 -4.68
C VAL A 104 -13.25 -6.38 -4.60
N ALA A 105 -12.28 -6.09 -3.74
CA ALA A 105 -11.02 -6.85 -3.66
C ALA A 105 -11.13 -8.12 -2.82
N GLY A 106 -12.07 -8.19 -1.89
CA GLY A 106 -12.21 -9.33 -0.99
C GLY A 106 -13.06 -10.46 -1.55
N PRO A 107 -13.17 -11.57 -0.80
CA PRO A 107 -12.50 -11.78 0.48
C PRO A 107 -10.99 -12.00 0.33
N LEU A 108 -10.24 -11.62 1.34
CA LEU A 108 -8.79 -11.80 1.40
C LEU A 108 -8.44 -12.89 2.42
N PRO A 109 -7.35 -13.67 2.20
CA PRO A 109 -6.94 -14.73 3.13
C PRO A 109 -6.22 -14.20 4.37
N PHE A 110 -6.17 -12.89 4.57
CA PHE A 110 -5.56 -12.26 5.73
C PHE A 110 -6.47 -11.14 6.25
N GLU A 111 -6.32 -10.84 7.54
CA GLU A 111 -7.08 -9.79 8.20
C GLU A 111 -6.50 -8.41 7.88
N LEU A 112 -7.37 -7.44 7.60
CA LEU A 112 -7.03 -6.02 7.60
C LEU A 112 -7.37 -5.47 8.99
N ARG A 113 -6.35 -5.08 9.70
CA ARG A 113 -6.49 -4.77 11.12
C ARG A 113 -6.36 -3.27 11.40
#